data_fb7ad7f763096ecfc575e1f4896d05b5
#
_entry.id   fb7ad7f763096ecfc575e1f4896d05b5
#
_cell.length_a   1.000
_cell.length_b   1.000
_cell.length_c   1.000
_cell.angle_alpha   90.00
_cell.angle_beta   90.00
_cell.angle_gamma   90.00
#
_symmetry.space_group_name_H-M   'P 1'
#
loop_
_entity.id
_entity.type
_entity.pdbx_description
1 polymer ?
#
loop_
_entity_poly.entity_id
_entity_poly.type
_entity_poly.pdbx_seq_one_letter_code
_entity_poly.pdbx_strand_id
1 'polypeptide(L)'
;MNIIKYNLFVFLLSFSISFYSIEIISETVEEIIVKGDWREGLVSQEDSSVLVLGTKIIESQAIKHFENLTYLIPNLNFAASDSRARHFQIRGIGERSGYERTPNSAVGFLIDDIDYSGQGGIATTFDVDQIEVHRGPQGSRIGSNAMAGLIYIRTKEPTEKFEISNEFTTGIYGSKNLGIAFGGPIKSNQDISYRLALRKDYSD
;
A
#
# COMPACT_ATOMS: atom_id res chain seq x y z
N MET A 1 14.15 -54.44 -41.39
CA MET A 1 14.42 -54.41 -39.90
C MET A 1 14.64 -52.97 -39.38
N ASN A 2 15.01 -52.00 -40.20
CA ASN A 2 15.25 -50.61 -39.73
C ASN A 2 14.02 -49.74 -39.60
N ILE A 3 12.97 -49.94 -40.40
CA ILE A 3 11.74 -49.13 -40.39
C ILE A 3 10.93 -49.32 -39.09
N ILE A 4 10.88 -50.54 -38.62
CA ILE A 4 10.13 -50.89 -37.35
C ILE A 4 10.82 -50.24 -36.14
N LYS A 5 12.15 -50.19 -36.11
CA LYS A 5 12.90 -49.53 -35.02
C LYS A 5 12.73 -48.02 -35.05
N TYR A 6 12.62 -47.40 -36.22
CA TYR A 6 12.41 -45.97 -36.36
C TYR A 6 11.02 -45.56 -35.90
N ASN A 7 9.99 -46.29 -36.29
CA ASN A 7 8.63 -46.04 -35.86
C ASN A 7 8.43 -46.22 -34.32
N LEU A 8 9.11 -47.22 -33.76
CA LEU A 8 9.07 -47.45 -32.29
C LEU A 8 9.78 -46.30 -31.54
N PHE A 9 10.87 -45.78 -32.07
CA PHE A 9 11.60 -44.65 -31.47
C PHE A 9 10.80 -43.35 -31.52
N VAL A 10 10.13 -43.06 -32.65
CA VAL A 10 9.27 -41.90 -32.81
C VAL A 10 8.04 -42.00 -31.93
N PHE A 11 7.45 -43.20 -31.76
CA PHE A 11 6.33 -43.42 -30.86
C PHE A 11 6.72 -43.23 -29.37
N LEU A 12 7.90 -43.70 -28.96
CA LEU A 12 8.43 -43.48 -27.63
C LEU A 12 8.76 -42.03 -27.37
N LEU A 13 9.26 -41.30 -28.36
CA LEU A 13 9.55 -39.86 -28.23
C LEU A 13 8.26 -39.07 -28.11
N SER A 14 7.22 -39.37 -28.88
CA SER A 14 5.92 -38.71 -28.76
C SER A 14 5.21 -39.00 -27.44
N PHE A 15 5.37 -40.19 -26.91
CA PHE A 15 4.81 -40.58 -25.63
C PHE A 15 5.50 -39.88 -24.44
N SER A 16 6.81 -39.61 -24.54
CA SER A 16 7.56 -38.87 -23.53
C SER A 16 7.17 -37.37 -23.46
N ILE A 17 6.74 -36.76 -24.55
CA ILE A 17 6.32 -35.37 -24.60
C ILE A 17 4.92 -35.17 -23.97
N SER A 18 4.08 -36.21 -23.96
CA SER A 18 2.73 -36.15 -23.35
C SER A 18 2.73 -36.15 -21.81
N PHE A 19 3.86 -36.42 -21.17
CA PHE A 19 4.00 -36.42 -19.70
C PHE A 19 4.53 -35.15 -19.10
N TYR A 20 4.79 -34.12 -19.90
CA TYR A 20 4.94 -32.77 -19.34
C TYR A 20 3.56 -32.27 -18.92
N SER A 21 3.16 -32.64 -17.71
CA SER A 21 2.05 -31.97 -17.02
C SER A 21 2.40 -30.50 -16.97
N ILE A 22 1.63 -29.67 -17.64
CA ILE A 22 1.60 -28.23 -17.35
C ILE A 22 1.06 -28.15 -15.92
N GLU A 23 1.92 -27.96 -14.94
CA GLU A 23 1.51 -27.43 -13.66
C GLU A 23 0.87 -26.07 -13.96
N ILE A 24 -0.45 -26.06 -14.00
CA ILE A 24 -1.19 -24.80 -13.91
C ILE A 24 -0.84 -24.27 -12.54
N ILE A 25 0.12 -23.34 -12.48
CA ILE A 25 0.33 -22.52 -11.30
C ILE A 25 -1.00 -21.80 -11.13
N SER A 26 -1.82 -22.35 -10.25
CA SER A 26 -2.97 -21.63 -9.72
C SER A 26 -2.36 -20.42 -9.00
N GLU A 27 -2.34 -19.30 -9.68
CA GLU A 27 -2.04 -18.02 -9.07
C GLU A 27 -3.10 -17.87 -7.96
N THR A 28 -2.69 -18.12 -6.72
CA THR A 28 -3.56 -17.89 -5.58
C THR A 28 -3.87 -16.40 -5.62
N VAL A 29 -5.12 -16.09 -5.91
CA VAL A 29 -5.62 -14.71 -5.85
C VAL A 29 -5.33 -14.22 -4.45
N GLU A 30 -4.41 -13.27 -4.32
CA GLU A 30 -4.04 -12.68 -3.05
C GLU A 30 -5.29 -11.99 -2.50
N GLU A 31 -5.84 -12.55 -1.43
CA GLU A 31 -7.03 -12.04 -0.79
C GLU A 31 -6.69 -10.71 -0.10
N ILE A 32 -7.26 -9.62 -0.57
CA ILE A 32 -7.00 -8.28 -0.02
C ILE A 32 -7.90 -8.07 1.19
N ILE A 33 -7.30 -7.91 2.36
CA ILE A 33 -7.97 -7.66 3.63
C ILE A 33 -8.01 -6.16 3.89
N VAL A 34 -9.18 -5.63 4.20
CA VAL A 34 -9.35 -4.28 4.72
C VAL A 34 -9.04 -4.29 6.22
N LYS A 35 -8.03 -3.54 6.61
CA LYS A 35 -7.56 -3.43 8.00
C LYS A 35 -8.07 -2.16 8.67
N GLY A 36 -8.50 -1.23 7.87
CA GLY A 36 -8.96 0.08 8.28
C GLY A 36 -10.38 0.12 8.87
N ASP A 37 -11.12 -0.97 9.00
CA ASP A 37 -12.42 -1.01 9.68
C ASP A 37 -12.30 -1.60 11.09
N TRP A 38 -13.37 -1.46 11.89
CA TRP A 38 -13.49 -2.04 13.24
C TRP A 38 -13.33 -3.57 13.25
N ARG A 39 -13.61 -4.21 12.11
CA ARG A 39 -13.39 -5.63 11.89
C ARG A 39 -12.56 -5.78 10.63
N GLU A 40 -11.47 -6.49 10.74
CA GLU A 40 -10.73 -6.91 9.56
C GLU A 40 -11.66 -7.78 8.68
N GLY A 41 -11.78 -7.42 7.42
CA GLY A 41 -12.68 -8.08 6.48
C GLY A 41 -12.10 -8.10 5.08
N LEU A 42 -12.66 -8.97 4.24
CA LEU A 42 -12.28 -9.00 2.83
C LEU A 42 -12.89 -7.80 2.10
N VAL A 43 -12.13 -7.17 1.21
CA VAL A 43 -12.62 -6.07 0.35
C VAL A 43 -13.94 -6.46 -0.36
N SER A 44 -14.07 -7.73 -0.73
CA SER A 44 -15.28 -8.24 -1.40
C SER A 44 -16.52 -8.32 -0.51
N GLN A 45 -16.35 -8.23 0.80
CA GLN A 45 -17.43 -8.31 1.80
C GLN A 45 -17.75 -6.96 2.44
N GLU A 46 -16.98 -5.91 2.08
CA GLU A 46 -17.19 -4.57 2.59
C GLU A 46 -18.45 -3.94 1.98
N ASP A 47 -19.31 -3.42 2.83
CA ASP A 47 -20.52 -2.69 2.43
C ASP A 47 -20.20 -1.30 1.86
N SER A 48 -18.98 -0.80 2.07
CA SER A 48 -18.51 0.51 1.62
C SER A 48 -17.63 0.40 0.38
N SER A 49 -17.57 1.48 -0.41
CA SER A 49 -16.66 1.55 -1.56
C SER A 49 -15.23 1.80 -1.07
N VAL A 50 -14.43 0.76 -0.97
CA VAL A 50 -13.03 0.82 -0.55
C VAL A 50 -12.11 0.55 -1.75
N LEU A 51 -11.00 1.27 -1.81
CA LEU A 51 -9.87 0.97 -2.70
C LEU A 51 -8.65 0.71 -1.84
N VAL A 52 -7.97 -0.39 -2.10
CA VAL A 52 -6.77 -0.81 -1.36
C VAL A 52 -5.57 -0.83 -2.28
N LEU A 53 -4.50 -0.16 -1.86
CA LEU A 53 -3.18 -0.19 -2.48
C LEU A 53 -2.24 -0.95 -1.55
N GLY A 54 -1.90 -2.18 -1.90
CA GLY A 54 -0.95 -2.99 -1.14
C GLY A 54 0.51 -2.65 -1.46
N THR A 55 1.42 -3.19 -0.67
CA THR A 55 2.87 -2.96 -0.76
C THR A 55 3.43 -3.11 -2.18
N LYS A 56 3.03 -4.14 -2.92
CA LYS A 56 3.52 -4.37 -4.30
C LYS A 56 3.23 -3.20 -5.24
N ILE A 57 2.03 -2.60 -5.13
CA ILE A 57 1.64 -1.45 -5.96
C ILE A 57 2.42 -0.23 -5.53
N ILE A 58 2.52 0.02 -4.23
CA ILE A 58 3.22 1.18 -3.66
C ILE A 58 4.70 1.17 -4.08
N GLU A 59 5.38 0.05 -3.91
CA GLU A 59 6.79 -0.12 -4.23
C GLU A 59 7.06 -0.07 -5.75
N SER A 60 6.19 -0.68 -6.57
CA SER A 60 6.36 -0.71 -8.03
C SER A 60 6.30 0.67 -8.69
N GLN A 61 5.60 1.61 -8.08
CA GLN A 61 5.47 2.97 -8.60
C GLN A 61 6.66 3.87 -8.23
N ALA A 62 7.59 3.41 -7.37
CA ALA A 62 8.72 4.19 -6.86
C ALA A 62 8.28 5.58 -6.30
N ILE A 63 7.07 5.65 -5.77
CA ILE A 63 6.45 6.88 -5.25
C ILE A 63 6.87 7.07 -3.80
N LYS A 64 7.16 8.30 -3.43
CA LYS A 64 7.73 8.66 -2.13
C LYS A 64 6.74 9.30 -1.18
N HIS A 65 5.65 9.80 -1.71
CA HIS A 65 4.63 10.52 -0.95
C HIS A 65 3.24 10.14 -1.44
N PHE A 66 2.29 10.04 -0.51
CA PHE A 66 0.91 9.63 -0.82
C PHE A 66 0.25 10.50 -1.90
N GLU A 67 0.49 11.80 -1.91
CA GLU A 67 -0.09 12.70 -2.93
C GLU A 67 0.20 12.22 -4.36
N ASN A 68 1.34 11.59 -4.59
CA ASN A 68 1.70 11.06 -5.90
C ASN A 68 0.96 9.78 -6.27
N LEU A 69 0.31 9.12 -5.30
CA LEU A 69 -0.57 7.96 -5.55
C LEU A 69 -2.00 8.37 -5.92
N THR A 70 -2.35 9.65 -5.74
CA THR A 70 -3.74 10.11 -5.99
C THR A 70 -4.21 9.86 -7.41
N TYR A 71 -3.31 9.82 -8.41
CA TYR A 71 -3.67 9.50 -9.79
C TYR A 71 -4.13 8.03 -9.98
N LEU A 72 -3.78 7.12 -9.07
CA LEU A 72 -4.25 5.73 -9.09
C LEU A 72 -5.64 5.58 -8.44
N ILE A 73 -6.11 6.63 -7.76
CA ILE A 73 -7.31 6.58 -6.94
C ILE A 73 -8.41 7.42 -7.60
N PRO A 74 -9.42 6.79 -8.22
CA PRO A 74 -10.48 7.52 -8.89
C PRO A 74 -11.23 8.46 -7.95
N ASN A 75 -11.47 9.70 -8.41
CA ASN A 75 -12.19 10.74 -7.67
C ASN A 75 -11.53 11.19 -6.35
N LEU A 76 -10.22 10.98 -6.20
CA LEU A 76 -9.42 11.56 -5.14
C LEU A 76 -8.63 12.75 -5.70
N ASN A 77 -8.77 13.90 -5.05
CA ASN A 77 -7.99 15.11 -5.32
C ASN A 77 -7.39 15.63 -4.02
N PHE A 78 -6.51 16.60 -4.12
CA PHE A 78 -5.94 17.25 -2.95
C PHE A 78 -5.82 18.76 -3.12
N ALA A 79 -5.76 19.49 -2.00
CA ALA A 79 -5.43 20.90 -1.93
C ALA A 79 -4.13 21.06 -1.14
N ALA A 80 -3.17 21.77 -1.72
CA ALA A 80 -1.88 22.08 -1.10
C ALA A 80 -1.83 23.53 -0.63
N SER A 81 -1.13 23.79 0.47
CA SER A 81 -0.79 25.15 0.91
C SER A 81 0.58 25.57 0.41
N ASP A 82 1.49 24.62 0.27
CA ASP A 82 2.88 24.80 -0.12
C ASP A 82 3.26 23.75 -1.17
N SER A 83 4.33 23.00 -0.90
CA SER A 83 4.85 21.95 -1.78
C SER A 83 4.17 20.58 -1.59
N ARG A 84 3.31 20.41 -0.57
CA ARG A 84 2.70 19.13 -0.21
C ARG A 84 1.19 19.23 -0.06
N ALA A 85 0.50 18.14 -0.37
CA ALA A 85 -0.92 17.98 -0.12
C ALA A 85 -1.23 18.13 1.37
N ARG A 86 -2.19 18.97 1.71
CA ARG A 86 -2.65 19.18 3.07
C ARG A 86 -4.01 18.54 3.31
N HIS A 87 -4.96 18.86 2.47
CA HIS A 87 -6.32 18.35 2.52
C HIS A 87 -6.63 17.51 1.29
N PHE A 88 -7.50 16.53 1.47
CA PHE A 88 -7.96 15.67 0.39
C PHE A 88 -9.44 15.89 0.12
N GLN A 89 -9.85 15.54 -1.11
CA GLN A 89 -11.24 15.61 -1.56
C GLN A 89 -11.61 14.27 -2.17
N ILE A 90 -12.72 13.69 -1.71
CA ILE A 90 -13.26 12.46 -2.27
C ILE A 90 -14.59 12.77 -2.93
N ARG A 91 -14.74 12.40 -4.20
CA ARG A 91 -15.94 12.68 -5.02
C ARG A 91 -16.31 14.17 -5.03
N GLY A 92 -15.32 15.04 -4.98
CA GLY A 92 -15.51 16.50 -4.99
C GLY A 92 -15.89 17.12 -3.64
N ILE A 93 -15.97 16.32 -2.57
CA ILE A 93 -16.26 16.78 -1.21
C ILE A 93 -14.95 16.86 -0.44
N GLY A 94 -14.65 18.01 0.14
CA GLY A 94 -13.43 18.28 0.92
C GLY A 94 -13.03 19.74 0.82
N GLU A 95 -12.02 20.12 1.60
CA GLU A 95 -11.44 21.46 1.61
C GLU A 95 -10.76 21.75 0.25
N ARG A 96 -11.04 22.92 -0.30
CA ARG A 96 -10.58 23.31 -1.66
C ARG A 96 -9.27 24.07 -1.65
N SER A 97 -8.87 24.55 -0.50
CA SER A 97 -7.63 25.31 -0.33
C SER A 97 -6.79 24.74 0.80
N GLY A 98 -5.49 24.67 0.62
CA GLY A 98 -4.57 24.30 1.69
C GLY A 98 -4.53 25.29 2.86
N TYR A 99 -5.07 26.48 2.68
CA TYR A 99 -5.16 27.53 3.71
C TYR A 99 -6.45 27.48 4.53
N GLU A 100 -7.43 26.68 4.12
CA GLU A 100 -8.63 26.47 4.92
C GLU A 100 -8.28 25.86 6.28
N ARG A 101 -8.92 26.37 7.32
CA ARG A 101 -8.79 25.90 8.68
C ARG A 101 -10.16 25.49 9.18
N THR A 102 -10.54 24.26 8.90
CA THR A 102 -11.77 23.68 9.41
C THR A 102 -11.47 22.91 10.70
N PRO A 103 -12.33 22.99 11.72
CA PRO A 103 -12.16 22.20 12.93
C PRO A 103 -12.25 20.70 12.66
N ASN A 104 -13.00 20.30 11.64
CA ASN A 104 -13.23 18.92 11.24
C ASN A 104 -12.99 18.79 9.74
N SER A 105 -12.03 17.97 9.36
CA SER A 105 -11.75 17.70 7.94
C SER A 105 -12.85 16.84 7.33
N ALA A 106 -13.30 17.21 6.13
CA ALA A 106 -14.29 16.44 5.39
C ALA A 106 -13.78 15.05 5.01
N VAL A 107 -12.48 14.91 4.74
CA VAL A 107 -11.78 13.64 4.54
C VAL A 107 -10.88 13.38 5.75
N GLY A 108 -11.12 12.26 6.42
CA GLY A 108 -10.26 11.78 7.50
C GLY A 108 -8.93 11.26 6.94
N PHE A 109 -7.86 11.42 7.73
CA PHE A 109 -6.54 10.93 7.37
C PHE A 109 -5.87 10.30 8.58
N LEU A 110 -5.74 8.98 8.56
CA LEU A 110 -5.15 8.21 9.65
C LEU A 110 -3.84 7.56 9.20
N ILE A 111 -2.88 7.53 10.11
CA ILE A 111 -1.66 6.72 9.99
C ILE A 111 -1.57 5.89 11.27
N ASP A 112 -1.63 4.57 11.17
CA ASP A 112 -1.59 3.63 12.30
C ASP A 112 -2.56 4.03 13.44
N ASP A 113 -3.81 4.33 13.08
CA ASP A 113 -4.90 4.74 13.97
C ASP A 113 -4.73 6.13 14.64
N ILE A 114 -3.68 6.87 14.30
CA ILE A 114 -3.50 8.25 14.77
C ILE A 114 -4.11 9.21 13.74
N ASP A 115 -4.93 10.14 14.21
CA ASP A 115 -5.60 11.13 13.38
C ASP A 115 -4.67 12.28 12.97
N TYR A 116 -4.39 12.34 11.68
CA TYR A 116 -3.64 13.41 11.00
C TYR A 116 -4.49 14.18 10.00
N SER A 117 -5.80 14.23 10.21
CA SER A 117 -6.72 14.95 9.33
C SER A 117 -6.29 16.42 9.17
N GLY A 118 -6.22 16.90 7.94
CA GLY A 118 -5.71 18.23 7.60
C GLY A 118 -4.17 18.37 7.63
N GLN A 119 -3.43 17.29 7.77
CA GLN A 119 -1.96 17.24 7.78
C GLN A 119 -1.38 16.22 6.78
N GLY A 120 -2.01 16.04 5.63
CA GLY A 120 -1.59 15.05 4.62
C GLY A 120 -0.15 15.17 4.14
N GLY A 121 0.49 16.33 4.37
CA GLY A 121 1.89 16.57 4.00
C GLY A 121 2.93 15.68 4.68
N ILE A 122 2.57 14.96 5.75
CA ILE A 122 3.46 14.04 6.45
C ILE A 122 3.46 12.61 5.86
N ALA A 123 2.57 12.33 4.92
CA ALA A 123 2.34 10.99 4.38
C ALA A 123 3.48 10.51 3.49
N THR A 124 4.45 9.83 4.06
CA THR A 124 5.47 9.06 3.31
C THR A 124 4.92 7.70 2.89
N THR A 125 5.46 7.14 1.82
CA THR A 125 5.17 5.78 1.35
C THR A 125 6.26 4.77 1.73
N PHE A 126 7.31 5.21 2.41
CA PHE A 126 8.37 4.33 2.88
C PHE A 126 7.89 3.50 4.07
N ASP A 127 8.16 2.21 4.02
CA ASP A 127 7.79 1.24 5.06
C ASP A 127 6.27 1.11 5.30
N VAL A 128 5.48 1.40 4.27
CA VAL A 128 4.02 1.26 4.29
C VAL A 128 3.64 -0.15 3.82
N ASP A 129 2.73 -0.78 4.54
CA ASP A 129 2.15 -2.06 4.19
C ASP A 129 0.97 -1.88 3.24
N GLN A 130 0.05 -0.99 3.60
CA GLN A 130 -1.22 -0.84 2.91
C GLN A 130 -1.75 0.59 3.01
N ILE A 131 -2.40 1.04 1.95
CA ILE A 131 -3.14 2.30 1.93
C ILE A 131 -4.57 1.99 1.51
N GLU A 132 -5.53 2.39 2.31
CA GLU A 132 -6.95 2.22 2.07
C GLU A 132 -7.62 3.57 1.85
N VAL A 133 -8.51 3.65 0.88
CA VAL A 133 -9.34 4.82 0.64
C VAL A 133 -10.80 4.42 0.69
N HIS A 134 -11.44 4.72 1.80
CA HIS A 134 -12.85 4.51 2.05
C HIS A 134 -13.63 5.70 1.50
N ARG A 135 -14.52 5.45 0.54
CA ARG A 135 -15.30 6.49 -0.16
C ARG A 135 -16.73 6.51 0.35
N GLY A 136 -16.99 7.40 1.28
CA GLY A 136 -18.26 7.56 1.95
C GLY A 136 -18.06 7.90 3.43
N PRO A 137 -19.12 8.26 4.17
CA PRO A 137 -19.00 8.70 5.56
C PRO A 137 -18.37 7.64 6.46
N GLN A 138 -17.35 8.04 7.22
CA GLN A 138 -16.65 7.21 8.21
C GLN A 138 -16.71 7.81 9.63
N GLY A 139 -17.70 8.67 9.88
CA GLY A 139 -17.85 9.37 11.15
C GLY A 139 -18.10 8.45 12.36
N SER A 140 -18.64 7.27 12.15
CA SER A 140 -18.80 6.26 13.22
C SER A 140 -17.46 5.75 13.74
N ARG A 141 -16.42 5.81 12.92
CA ARG A 141 -15.08 5.33 13.25
C ARG A 141 -14.18 6.40 13.86
N ILE A 142 -14.13 7.58 13.25
CA ILE A 142 -13.22 8.65 13.65
C ILE A 142 -13.91 9.93 14.14
N GLY A 143 -15.20 9.83 14.43
CA GLY A 143 -15.97 10.94 15.02
C GLY A 143 -16.32 12.01 14.01
N SER A 144 -16.04 13.28 14.33
CA SER A 144 -16.51 14.44 13.58
C SER A 144 -15.80 14.65 12.22
N ASN A 145 -14.69 14.00 11.98
CA ASN A 145 -13.97 13.99 10.71
C ASN A 145 -14.57 12.94 9.75
N ALA A 146 -14.10 12.93 8.48
CA ALA A 146 -14.41 11.89 7.50
C ALA A 146 -15.89 11.79 7.07
N MET A 147 -16.55 12.91 6.87
CA MET A 147 -17.89 12.94 6.27
C MET A 147 -17.89 12.49 4.80
N ALA A 148 -16.83 12.79 4.06
CA ALA A 148 -16.67 12.42 2.64
C ALA A 148 -15.99 11.06 2.46
N GLY A 149 -15.13 10.68 3.40
CA GLY A 149 -14.38 9.45 3.37
C GLY A 149 -13.17 9.47 4.28
N LEU A 150 -12.42 8.38 4.23
CA LEU A 150 -11.22 8.17 5.06
C LEU A 150 -10.08 7.66 4.19
N ILE A 151 -8.90 8.22 4.39
CA ILE A 151 -7.64 7.69 3.91
C ILE A 151 -6.93 7.08 5.13
N TYR A 152 -6.63 5.78 5.04
CA TYR A 152 -5.96 5.05 6.10
C TYR A 152 -4.65 4.47 5.59
N ILE A 153 -3.55 4.87 6.20
CA ILE A 153 -2.20 4.37 5.90
C ILE A 153 -1.77 3.47 7.05
N ARG A 154 -1.39 2.26 6.73
CA ARG A 154 -0.84 1.30 7.67
C ARG A 154 0.63 1.07 7.36
N THR A 155 1.48 1.22 8.35
CA THR A 155 2.90 0.89 8.24
C THR A 155 3.12 -0.61 8.44
N LYS A 156 4.28 -1.11 8.00
CA LYS A 156 4.63 -2.53 8.18
C LYS A 156 4.76 -2.88 9.65
N GLU A 157 4.15 -3.97 10.04
CA GLU A 157 4.24 -4.48 11.40
C GLU A 157 5.63 -5.07 11.71
N PRO A 158 6.00 -5.15 13.00
CA PRO A 158 7.17 -5.89 13.42
C PRO A 158 7.09 -7.36 13.00
N THR A 159 8.22 -7.90 12.52
CA THR A 159 8.31 -9.30 12.09
C THR A 159 8.80 -10.22 13.20
N GLU A 160 8.47 -11.52 13.11
CA GLU A 160 8.96 -12.55 14.06
C GLU A 160 10.47 -12.82 13.95
N LYS A 161 11.09 -12.40 12.87
CA LYS A 161 12.53 -12.54 12.62
C LYS A 161 13.13 -11.16 12.40
N PHE A 162 14.40 -11.00 12.75
CA PHE A 162 15.10 -9.76 12.46
C PHE A 162 15.13 -9.52 10.95
N GLU A 163 14.63 -8.38 10.54
CA GLU A 163 14.56 -7.93 9.17
C GLU A 163 15.14 -6.53 9.04
N ILE A 164 15.81 -6.26 7.93
CA ILE A 164 16.28 -4.94 7.55
C ILE A 164 15.88 -4.68 6.10
N SER A 165 15.31 -3.51 5.86
CA SER A 165 15.06 -3.02 4.51
C SER A 165 15.73 -1.65 4.32
N ASN A 166 16.17 -1.39 3.10
CA ASN A 166 16.78 -0.11 2.76
C ASN A 166 16.29 0.34 1.39
N GLU A 167 16.16 1.65 1.23
CA GLU A 167 15.79 2.29 -0.02
C GLU A 167 16.80 3.41 -0.28
N PHE A 168 17.38 3.41 -1.47
CA PHE A 168 18.18 4.54 -1.94
C PHE A 168 17.70 4.94 -3.33
N THR A 169 17.27 6.20 -3.47
CA THR A 169 16.81 6.71 -4.75
C THR A 169 17.48 8.04 -5.08
N THR A 170 17.88 8.19 -6.34
CA THR A 170 18.36 9.46 -6.89
C THR A 170 17.45 9.90 -8.01
N GLY A 171 17.30 11.21 -8.19
CA GLY A 171 16.41 11.77 -9.21
C GLY A 171 16.93 13.08 -9.78
N ILE A 172 16.12 13.69 -10.60
CA ILE A 172 16.37 15.02 -11.15
C ILE A 172 16.42 16.07 -10.04
N TYR A 173 16.97 17.25 -10.33
CA TYR A 173 17.15 18.35 -9.37
C TYR A 173 17.91 17.93 -8.11
N GLY A 174 18.98 17.13 -8.26
CA GLY A 174 19.80 16.70 -7.13
C GLY A 174 19.06 15.84 -6.08
N SER A 175 17.83 15.41 -6.35
CA SER A 175 17.00 14.66 -5.41
C SER A 175 17.68 13.36 -4.98
N LYS A 176 17.81 13.19 -3.66
CA LYS A 176 18.35 11.98 -3.02
C LYS A 176 17.46 11.60 -1.86
N ASN A 177 17.09 10.33 -1.79
CA ASN A 177 16.30 9.82 -0.68
C ASN A 177 16.97 8.57 -0.14
N LEU A 178 17.02 8.51 1.17
CA LEU A 178 17.56 7.38 1.92
C LEU A 178 16.50 6.94 2.93
N GLY A 179 16.08 5.68 2.84
CA GLY A 179 15.20 5.03 3.80
C GLY A 179 15.90 3.80 4.39
N ILE A 180 15.78 3.62 5.69
CA ILE A 180 16.23 2.42 6.40
C ILE A 180 15.14 2.03 7.38
N ALA A 181 14.69 0.79 7.31
CA ALA A 181 13.79 0.20 8.31
C ALA A 181 14.37 -1.11 8.81
N PHE A 182 14.25 -1.35 10.09
CA PHE A 182 14.66 -2.60 10.71
C PHE A 182 13.76 -2.93 11.89
N GLY A 183 13.63 -4.22 12.16
CA GLY A 183 12.80 -4.69 13.25
C GLY A 183 12.95 -6.18 13.49
N GLY A 184 12.25 -6.67 14.49
CA GLY A 184 12.23 -8.07 14.89
C GLY A 184 11.99 -8.26 16.38
N PRO A 185 12.10 -9.48 16.91
CA PRO A 185 11.87 -9.77 18.31
C PRO A 185 13.02 -9.27 19.18
N ILE A 186 12.70 -8.84 20.39
CA ILE A 186 13.70 -8.53 21.41
C ILE A 186 14.23 -9.85 21.97
N LYS A 187 15.54 -10.09 21.85
CA LYS A 187 16.19 -11.35 22.28
C LYS A 187 15.88 -11.79 23.69
N SER A 188 15.59 -10.84 24.59
CA SER A 188 15.26 -11.11 26.00
C SER A 188 13.83 -11.58 26.21
N ASN A 189 12.91 -11.21 25.30
CA ASN A 189 11.51 -11.61 25.35
C ASN A 189 10.99 -11.74 23.91
N GLN A 190 10.71 -12.98 23.47
CA GLN A 190 10.23 -13.26 22.14
C GLN A 190 8.78 -12.79 21.88
N ASP A 191 8.05 -12.47 22.95
CA ASP A 191 6.67 -11.95 22.88
C ASP A 191 6.62 -10.44 22.52
N ILE A 192 7.80 -9.78 22.53
CA ILE A 192 7.89 -8.35 22.21
C ILE A 192 8.71 -8.17 20.93
N SER A 193 8.09 -7.55 19.95
CA SER A 193 8.72 -7.19 18.69
C SER A 193 8.74 -5.67 18.51
N TYR A 194 9.69 -5.17 17.75
CA TYR A 194 9.82 -3.75 17.43
C TYR A 194 10.08 -3.56 15.95
N ARG A 195 9.70 -2.39 15.44
CA ARG A 195 10.09 -1.91 14.12
C ARG A 195 10.44 -0.43 14.19
N LEU A 196 11.51 -0.03 13.53
CA LEU A 196 11.95 1.35 13.41
C LEU A 196 12.20 1.66 11.94
N ALA A 197 11.56 2.71 11.45
CA ALA A 197 11.76 3.22 10.11
C ALA A 197 12.28 4.67 10.17
N LEU A 198 13.35 4.93 9.42
CA LEU A 198 13.97 6.25 9.31
C LEU A 198 14.07 6.62 7.84
N ARG A 199 13.69 7.84 7.52
CA ARG A 199 13.80 8.37 6.15
C ARG A 199 14.38 9.78 6.14
N LYS A 200 15.21 10.05 5.15
CA LYS A 200 15.71 11.39 4.85
C LYS A 200 15.59 11.65 3.36
N ASP A 201 14.90 12.73 3.04
CA ASP A 201 14.77 13.25 1.68
C ASP A 201 15.56 14.55 1.56
N TYR A 202 16.24 14.71 0.43
CA TYR A 202 17.00 15.91 0.06
C TYR A 202 16.69 16.26 -1.41
N SER A 203 16.53 17.52 -1.69
CA SER A 203 16.45 18.08 -3.05
C SER A 203 16.99 19.50 -3.06
N ASP A 204 17.62 19.90 -4.16
CA ASP A 204 18.05 21.27 -4.41
C ASP A 204 16.86 22.20 -4.68
#